data_c25cb2c8687ff4ce16dbdf49e26af9f2
#
_entry.id   c25cb2c8687ff4ce16dbdf49e26af9f2
#
_cell.length_a   1.000
_cell.length_b   1.000
_cell.length_c   1.000
_cell.angle_alpha   90.00
_cell.angle_beta   90.00
_cell.angle_gamma   90.00
#
_symmetry.space_group_name_H-M   'P 1'
#
loop_
_entity.id
_entity.type
_entity.pdbx_description
1 polymer ?
#
loop_
_entity_poly.entity_id
_entity_poly.type
_entity_poly.pdbx_seq_one_letter_code
_entity_poly.pdbx_strand_id
1 'polypeptide(L)'
;MQINKTYITLIACALINTNAQDKTDAIKHDNRSSTKIIQTYRFDELLDDGSYTIKIENLSSNINILGHEGSGAKVVIRNIAQVITEQEAQEAYEHSKTIVKNFKDEETIHIFGDSNKLQGLEMENFIDLNLPKNINLEINLLGGDISLDNIHGESILETLGGDININNHEGRADTKTNGGDIKINKVNGVFKGHSFGGNIYITDSNGDLASSTVGGNIFMEKLYGVIGSQASGGSISLLDVHATEINCKSLGGSVKCNNISGKIKIQNSGKGINIENSDGDLEIKSNSGDITINKSNGSLKCEGSFGN
;
A
#
# COMPACT_ATOMS: atom_id res chain seq x y z
N MET A 1 47.14 -3.95 0.07
CA MET A 1 46.03 -4.71 0.63
C MET A 1 45.51 -3.93 1.84
N GLN A 2 44.57 -3.02 1.62
CA GLN A 2 43.96 -2.21 2.69
C GLN A 2 42.84 -3.02 3.31
N ILE A 3 42.97 -3.33 4.56
CA ILE A 3 41.91 -3.99 5.35
C ILE A 3 40.85 -2.97 5.67
N ASN A 4 39.64 -3.14 5.08
CA ASN A 4 38.46 -2.36 5.45
C ASN A 4 38.13 -2.63 6.92
N LYS A 5 38.42 -1.69 7.80
CA LYS A 5 37.94 -1.72 9.18
C LYS A 5 36.53 -1.16 9.24
N THR A 6 35.54 -2.02 9.30
CA THR A 6 34.18 -1.66 9.69
C THR A 6 34.14 -1.54 11.20
N TYR A 7 33.94 -0.35 11.73
CA TYR A 7 33.73 -0.14 13.17
C TYR A 7 32.24 -0.40 13.48
N ILE A 8 31.99 -1.32 14.40
CA ILE A 8 30.66 -1.57 14.96
C ILE A 8 30.69 -1.00 16.38
N THR A 9 30.01 0.11 16.61
CA THR A 9 29.77 0.61 17.96
C THR A 9 28.42 0.10 18.42
N LEU A 10 28.41 -0.80 19.39
CA LEU A 10 27.20 -1.24 20.08
C LEU A 10 26.88 -0.20 21.16
N ILE A 11 25.85 0.60 20.96
CA ILE A 11 25.31 1.45 22.00
C ILE A 11 24.23 0.66 22.71
N ALA A 12 24.53 0.16 23.92
CA ALA A 12 23.53 -0.36 24.83
C ALA A 12 22.75 0.83 25.41
N CYS A 13 21.65 1.24 24.76
CA CYS A 13 20.74 2.23 25.31
C CYS A 13 19.84 1.58 26.37
N ALA A 14 19.75 2.25 27.53
CA ALA A 14 18.85 1.87 28.60
C ALA A 14 17.40 1.75 28.07
N LEU A 15 16.72 0.69 28.51
CA LEU A 15 15.31 0.43 28.27
C LEU A 15 14.45 1.65 28.70
N ILE A 16 14.14 2.53 27.79
CA ILE A 16 13.12 3.54 28.01
C ILE A 16 11.78 2.87 27.70
N ASN A 17 11.17 2.30 28.72
CA ASN A 17 9.74 1.90 28.83
C ASN A 17 9.06 1.50 27.49
N THR A 18 9.69 0.62 26.70
CA THR A 18 9.17 0.17 25.40
C THR A 18 8.31 -1.07 25.52
N ASN A 19 8.32 -1.77 26.68
CA ASN A 19 7.75 -3.10 26.88
C ASN A 19 8.15 -4.13 25.78
N ALA A 20 9.17 -3.82 24.98
CA ALA A 20 9.81 -4.81 24.14
C ALA A 20 10.63 -5.76 25.02
N GLN A 21 10.56 -7.06 24.78
CA GLN A 21 11.33 -8.03 25.53
C GLN A 21 12.83 -7.92 25.25
N ASP A 22 13.19 -7.46 24.06
CA ASP A 22 14.57 -7.26 23.65
C ASP A 22 14.69 -6.06 22.71
N LYS A 23 15.62 -5.16 22.98
CA LYS A 23 15.97 -4.03 22.13
C LYS A 23 17.47 -4.02 21.90
N THR A 24 17.86 -4.00 20.62
CA THR A 24 19.26 -3.84 20.24
C THR A 24 19.42 -2.68 19.26
N ASP A 25 20.36 -1.79 19.53
CA ASP A 25 20.72 -0.68 18.66
C ASP A 25 22.16 -0.91 18.16
N ALA A 26 22.39 -0.70 16.88
CA ALA A 26 23.70 -0.79 16.27
C ALA A 26 23.95 0.36 15.29
N ILE A 27 25.08 1.03 15.42
CA ILE A 27 25.57 2.02 14.47
C ILE A 27 26.69 1.38 13.67
N LYS A 28 26.54 1.36 12.35
CA LYS A 28 27.57 0.89 11.41
C LYS A 28 28.00 2.05 10.54
N HIS A 29 29.21 2.49 10.71
CA HIS A 29 29.81 3.51 9.86
C HIS A 29 30.65 2.82 8.77
N ASP A 30 30.36 3.14 7.50
CA ASP A 30 31.18 2.72 6.36
C ASP A 30 32.04 3.92 5.93
N ASN A 31 33.36 3.72 5.80
CA ASN A 31 34.36 4.74 5.41
C ASN A 31 34.07 5.41 4.04
N ARG A 32 32.91 5.15 3.44
CA ARG A 32 32.46 5.71 2.15
C ARG A 32 31.34 6.72 2.27
N SER A 33 31.30 7.51 3.34
CA SER A 33 30.33 8.61 3.53
C SER A 33 28.89 8.24 3.88
N SER A 34 28.60 7.05 4.41
CA SER A 34 27.27 6.74 4.92
C SER A 34 27.32 6.08 6.30
N THR A 35 26.38 6.45 7.15
CA THR A 35 26.19 5.81 8.45
C THR A 35 24.83 5.12 8.48
N LYS A 36 24.84 3.86 8.90
CA LYS A 36 23.65 3.05 9.05
C LYS A 36 23.34 2.82 10.52
N ILE A 37 22.18 3.28 10.95
CA ILE A 37 21.64 3.12 12.30
C ILE A 37 20.58 2.04 12.25
N ILE A 38 20.70 1.01 13.09
CA ILE A 38 19.76 -0.11 13.12
C ILE A 38 19.21 -0.26 14.52
N GLN A 39 17.89 -0.25 14.66
CA GLN A 39 17.17 -0.54 15.89
C GLN A 39 16.34 -1.80 15.68
N THR A 40 16.41 -2.75 16.59
CA THR A 40 15.63 -3.99 16.52
C THR A 40 14.83 -4.17 17.80
N TYR A 41 13.53 -4.44 17.64
CA TYR A 41 12.60 -4.71 18.74
C TYR A 41 11.98 -6.09 18.53
N ARG A 42 11.77 -6.84 19.62
CA ARG A 42 11.08 -8.14 19.63
C ARG A 42 9.96 -8.14 20.65
N PHE A 43 8.85 -8.75 20.28
CA PHE A 43 7.63 -8.87 21.07
C PHE A 43 7.15 -10.33 21.00
N ASP A 44 7.67 -11.20 21.85
CA ASP A 44 7.39 -12.63 21.78
C ASP A 44 5.97 -13.00 22.24
N GLU A 45 5.32 -12.10 22.98
CA GLU A 45 3.96 -12.31 23.50
C GLU A 45 2.84 -11.89 22.53
N LEU A 46 3.16 -11.43 21.33
CA LEU A 46 2.15 -11.03 20.34
C LEU A 46 1.43 -12.27 19.81
N LEU A 47 0.10 -12.35 20.02
CA LEU A 47 -0.73 -13.46 19.61
C LEU A 47 -1.11 -13.36 18.14
N ASP A 48 -1.32 -14.51 17.49
CA ASP A 48 -1.80 -14.61 16.10
C ASP A 48 -3.32 -14.83 16.09
N ASP A 49 -4.07 -13.94 16.75
CA ASP A 49 -5.52 -14.03 16.94
C ASP A 49 -6.31 -12.82 16.40
N GLY A 50 -5.62 -11.84 15.79
CA GLY A 50 -6.22 -10.64 15.22
C GLY A 50 -6.57 -9.55 16.24
N SER A 51 -6.22 -9.71 17.52
CA SER A 51 -6.50 -8.71 18.54
C SER A 51 -5.61 -7.48 18.42
N TYR A 52 -4.33 -7.67 18.07
CA TYR A 52 -3.36 -6.60 18.02
C TYR A 52 -3.46 -5.70 16.78
N THR A 53 -3.17 -4.43 16.99
CA THR A 53 -3.02 -3.40 15.94
C THR A 53 -1.59 -2.86 15.93
N ILE A 54 -0.97 -2.81 14.75
CA ILE A 54 0.25 -2.05 14.53
C ILE A 54 -0.14 -0.68 14.01
N LYS A 55 0.16 0.36 14.78
CA LYS A 55 -0.06 1.75 14.40
C LYS A 55 1.25 2.42 14.04
N ILE A 56 1.35 2.99 12.83
CA ILE A 56 2.54 3.73 12.36
C ILE A 56 2.09 5.09 11.87
N GLU A 57 2.65 6.16 12.44
CA GLU A 57 2.27 7.52 12.06
C GLU A 57 3.40 8.55 12.17
N ASN A 58 3.24 9.67 11.44
CA ASN A 58 4.15 10.82 11.44
C ASN A 58 5.58 10.49 11.03
N LEU A 59 5.75 9.54 10.09
CA LEU A 59 7.04 9.12 9.55
C LEU A 59 7.10 9.35 8.04
N SER A 60 8.32 9.61 7.54
CA SER A 60 8.69 9.46 6.13
C SER A 60 9.62 8.26 6.05
N SER A 61 9.10 7.10 5.67
CA SER A 61 9.84 5.83 5.69
C SER A 61 9.26 4.84 4.69
N ASN A 62 10.12 4.03 4.09
CA ASN A 62 9.67 2.87 3.34
C ASN A 62 9.37 1.73 4.32
N ILE A 63 8.15 1.21 4.27
CA ILE A 63 7.67 0.17 5.17
C ILE A 63 7.48 -1.13 4.44
N ASN A 64 8.05 -2.20 4.99
CA ASN A 64 7.88 -3.56 4.48
C ASN A 64 7.32 -4.46 5.58
N ILE A 65 6.17 -5.07 5.34
CA ILE A 65 5.44 -5.91 6.30
C ILE A 65 5.28 -7.30 5.73
N LEU A 66 5.73 -8.28 6.49
CA LEU A 66 5.60 -9.69 6.17
C LEU A 66 4.86 -10.42 7.30
N GLY A 67 3.70 -11.00 6.97
CA GLY A 67 2.95 -11.86 7.88
C GLY A 67 3.49 -13.28 7.91
N HIS A 68 3.57 -13.88 9.08
CA HIS A 68 3.96 -15.27 9.28
C HIS A 68 2.97 -16.03 10.14
N GLU A 69 3.06 -17.35 10.12
CA GLU A 69 2.32 -18.22 11.01
C GLU A 69 2.90 -18.17 12.44
N GLY A 70 2.02 -18.16 13.43
CA GLY A 70 2.39 -18.21 14.85
C GLY A 70 2.65 -16.84 15.48
N SER A 71 2.98 -16.86 16.75
CA SER A 71 3.09 -15.68 17.62
C SER A 71 4.42 -14.96 17.48
N GLY A 72 4.48 -13.75 18.03
CA GLY A 72 5.65 -12.90 18.13
C GLY A 72 5.81 -11.93 16.96
N ALA A 73 6.43 -10.80 17.25
CA ALA A 73 6.71 -9.77 16.25
C ALA A 73 8.16 -9.30 16.32
N LYS A 74 8.71 -8.96 15.16
CA LYS A 74 10.02 -8.33 15.04
C LYS A 74 9.90 -7.06 14.20
N VAL A 75 10.36 -5.95 14.75
CA VAL A 75 10.44 -4.65 14.09
C VAL A 75 11.92 -4.28 13.93
N VAL A 76 12.35 -4.00 12.72
CA VAL A 76 13.71 -3.54 12.41
C VAL A 76 13.62 -2.18 11.74
N ILE A 77 14.14 -1.15 12.39
CA ILE A 77 14.22 0.20 11.86
C ILE A 77 15.64 0.44 11.37
N ARG A 78 15.79 0.89 10.15
CA ARG A 78 17.08 1.20 9.53
C ARG A 78 17.05 2.62 9.00
N ASN A 79 17.93 3.45 9.53
CA ASN A 79 18.13 4.82 9.06
C ASN A 79 19.51 4.89 8.41
N ILE A 80 19.57 5.37 7.17
CA ILE A 80 20.82 5.52 6.42
C ILE A 80 21.02 7.01 6.20
N ALA A 81 22.05 7.58 6.85
CA ALA A 81 22.41 8.98 6.73
C ALA A 81 23.66 9.13 5.86
N GLN A 82 23.64 10.09 4.96
CA GLN A 82 24.83 10.50 4.18
C GLN A 82 25.64 11.49 5.03
N VAL A 83 26.56 10.96 5.86
CA VAL A 83 27.38 11.75 6.80
C VAL A 83 28.83 11.31 6.78
N ILE A 84 29.73 12.26 7.00
CA ILE A 84 31.17 12.07 6.88
C ILE A 84 31.82 11.78 8.23
N THR A 85 31.25 12.27 9.33
CA THR A 85 31.83 12.17 10.67
C THR A 85 30.94 11.37 11.61
N GLU A 86 31.56 10.78 12.64
CA GLU A 86 30.85 10.06 13.70
C GLU A 86 29.96 10.99 14.53
N GLN A 87 30.34 12.26 14.68
CA GLN A 87 29.53 13.27 15.34
C GLN A 87 28.26 13.58 14.56
N GLU A 88 28.34 13.79 13.24
CA GLU A 88 27.19 13.97 12.36
C GLU A 88 26.27 12.74 12.38
N ALA A 89 26.83 11.54 12.46
CA ALA A 89 26.06 10.30 12.59
C ALA A 89 25.28 10.24 13.90
N GLN A 90 25.85 10.68 15.01
CA GLN A 90 25.19 10.73 16.30
C GLN A 90 24.08 11.80 16.30
N GLU A 91 24.34 12.96 15.76
CA GLU A 91 23.34 14.03 15.59
C GLU A 91 22.17 13.56 14.70
N ALA A 92 22.46 12.87 13.59
CA ALA A 92 21.46 12.25 12.73
C ALA A 92 20.59 11.24 13.48
N TYR A 93 21.19 10.40 14.32
CA TYR A 93 20.48 9.42 15.13
C TYR A 93 19.50 10.09 16.11
N GLU A 94 19.96 11.10 16.85
CA GLU A 94 19.12 11.79 17.84
C GLU A 94 17.90 12.50 17.18
N HIS A 95 18.06 12.97 15.95
CA HIS A 95 17.00 13.68 15.22
C HIS A 95 16.12 12.78 14.35
N SER A 96 16.52 11.53 14.09
CA SER A 96 15.74 10.55 13.33
C SER A 96 15.07 9.49 14.20
N LYS A 97 15.02 9.70 15.49
CA LYS A 97 14.61 8.71 16.47
C LYS A 97 13.15 8.27 16.26
N THR A 98 13.01 7.07 15.73
CA THR A 98 11.72 6.37 15.68
C THR A 98 11.47 5.74 17.05
N ILE A 99 10.30 6.00 17.62
CA ILE A 99 9.88 5.50 18.92
C ILE A 99 8.94 4.32 18.70
N VAL A 100 9.20 3.22 19.39
CA VAL A 100 8.34 2.04 19.38
C VAL A 100 7.82 1.80 20.79
N LYS A 101 6.49 1.78 20.97
CA LYS A 101 5.83 1.54 22.26
C LYS A 101 4.79 0.43 22.10
N ASN A 102 4.74 -0.47 23.07
CA ASN A 102 3.69 -1.48 23.17
C ASN A 102 2.72 -1.08 24.29
N PHE A 103 1.50 -0.75 23.93
CA PHE A 103 0.38 -0.48 24.83
C PHE A 103 -0.43 -1.77 25.00
N LYS A 104 -0.01 -2.62 25.93
CA LYS A 104 -0.59 -3.96 26.13
C LYS A 104 -2.09 -3.93 26.44
N ASP A 105 -2.54 -2.94 27.21
CA ASP A 105 -3.95 -2.80 27.59
C ASP A 105 -4.84 -2.38 26.40
N GLU A 106 -4.24 -1.78 25.37
CA GLU A 106 -4.90 -1.35 24.14
C GLU A 106 -4.62 -2.32 22.98
N GLU A 107 -3.86 -3.40 23.23
CA GLU A 107 -3.40 -4.36 22.22
C GLU A 107 -2.78 -3.66 20.99
N THR A 108 -1.98 -2.62 21.23
CA THR A 108 -1.43 -1.77 20.16
C THR A 108 0.08 -1.59 20.30
N ILE A 109 0.80 -1.89 19.22
CA ILE A 109 2.18 -1.44 19.04
C ILE A 109 2.18 -0.16 18.22
N HIS A 110 2.61 0.94 18.83
CA HIS A 110 2.67 2.25 18.19
C HIS A 110 4.12 2.59 17.81
N ILE A 111 4.33 2.86 16.52
CA ILE A 111 5.60 3.26 15.93
C ILE A 111 5.44 4.68 15.38
N PHE A 112 6.19 5.62 15.94
CA PHE A 112 6.06 7.01 15.54
C PHE A 112 7.40 7.74 15.60
N GLY A 113 7.54 8.80 14.82
CA GLY A 113 8.75 9.62 14.76
C GLY A 113 8.52 11.03 15.28
N ASP A 114 9.62 11.69 15.63
CA ASP A 114 9.63 13.14 15.78
C ASP A 114 9.92 13.74 14.39
N SER A 115 9.00 14.53 13.87
CA SER A 115 9.06 15.11 12.52
C SER A 115 10.09 16.24 12.38
N ASN A 116 10.93 16.48 13.39
CA ASN A 116 11.98 17.48 13.35
C ASN A 116 13.11 17.04 12.40
N LYS A 117 12.92 17.28 11.10
CA LYS A 117 13.99 17.08 10.10
C LYS A 117 15.11 18.08 10.36
N LEU A 118 16.34 17.59 10.53
CA LEU A 118 17.53 18.42 10.39
C LEU A 118 17.56 19.00 8.96
N GLN A 119 17.60 20.32 8.85
CA GLN A 119 17.78 20.96 7.56
C GLN A 119 19.17 20.58 7.00
N GLY A 120 19.18 19.97 5.81
CA GLY A 120 20.41 19.66 5.08
C GLY A 120 20.97 18.25 5.24
N LEU A 121 20.31 17.36 6.00
CA LEU A 121 20.71 15.96 6.10
C LEU A 121 19.81 15.07 5.23
N GLU A 122 20.40 14.38 4.26
CA GLU A 122 19.70 13.37 3.46
C GLU A 122 19.67 12.05 4.24
N MET A 123 18.46 11.56 4.52
CA MET A 123 18.25 10.31 5.24
C MET A 123 17.26 9.43 4.50
N GLU A 124 17.60 8.17 4.35
CA GLU A 124 16.70 7.12 3.91
C GLU A 124 16.25 6.29 5.12
N ASN A 125 14.94 6.17 5.31
CA ASN A 125 14.37 5.47 6.45
C ASN A 125 13.60 4.24 5.97
N PHE A 126 13.83 3.11 6.64
CA PHE A 126 13.18 1.83 6.36
C PHE A 126 12.70 1.20 7.65
N ILE A 127 11.50 0.62 7.61
CA ILE A 127 10.92 -0.16 8.71
C ILE A 127 10.51 -1.51 8.15
N ASP A 128 11.17 -2.58 8.58
CA ASP A 128 10.81 -3.95 8.26
C ASP A 128 10.07 -4.56 9.46
N LEU A 129 8.84 -5.03 9.23
CA LEU A 129 8.03 -5.69 10.24
C LEU A 129 7.81 -7.15 9.82
N ASN A 130 8.12 -8.06 10.73
CA ASN A 130 7.75 -9.47 10.61
C ASN A 130 6.76 -9.75 11.74
N LEU A 131 5.50 -10.02 11.38
CA LEU A 131 4.33 -10.01 12.29
C LEU A 131 3.57 -11.33 12.19
N PRO A 132 2.79 -11.72 13.22
CA PRO A 132 1.74 -12.70 13.03
C PRO A 132 0.82 -12.28 11.87
N LYS A 133 0.35 -13.23 11.06
CA LYS A 133 -0.49 -12.89 9.91
C LYS A 133 -1.86 -12.31 10.30
N ASN A 134 -2.45 -12.80 11.39
CA ASN A 134 -3.73 -12.29 11.90
C ASN A 134 -3.50 -11.05 12.76
N ILE A 135 -3.44 -9.89 12.12
CA ILE A 135 -3.14 -8.62 12.77
C ILE A 135 -3.78 -7.46 12.02
N ASN A 136 -4.10 -6.39 12.73
CA ASN A 136 -4.62 -5.17 12.14
C ASN A 136 -3.50 -4.12 11.94
N LEU A 137 -3.64 -3.32 10.90
CA LEU A 137 -2.65 -2.31 10.52
C LEU A 137 -3.33 -0.94 10.37
N GLU A 138 -2.77 0.08 11.01
CA GLU A 138 -3.13 1.49 10.82
C GLU A 138 -1.85 2.26 10.51
N ILE A 139 -1.63 2.58 9.23
CA ILE A 139 -0.39 3.20 8.76
C ILE A 139 -0.70 4.51 8.06
N ASN A 140 -0.14 5.60 8.57
CA ASN A 140 -0.27 6.94 8.01
C ASN A 140 1.11 7.60 7.89
N LEU A 141 1.64 7.66 6.66
CA LEU A 141 2.97 8.17 6.35
C LEU A 141 2.92 9.56 5.74
N LEU A 142 3.89 10.38 6.11
CA LEU A 142 4.19 11.64 5.45
C LEU A 142 4.91 11.46 4.10
N GLY A 143 5.39 10.24 3.80
CA GLY A 143 6.04 9.85 2.56
C GLY A 143 6.71 8.49 2.69
N GLY A 144 7.03 7.88 1.55
CA GLY A 144 7.61 6.55 1.47
C GLY A 144 6.59 5.49 1.05
N ASP A 145 7.10 4.35 0.60
CA ASP A 145 6.32 3.25 0.08
C ASP A 145 5.85 2.31 1.20
N ILE A 146 4.69 1.71 1.00
CA ILE A 146 4.14 0.68 1.88
C ILE A 146 4.04 -0.63 1.09
N SER A 147 4.72 -1.67 1.56
CA SER A 147 4.62 -3.02 1.00
C SER A 147 4.13 -3.98 2.08
N LEU A 148 3.07 -4.71 1.77
CA LEU A 148 2.41 -5.65 2.66
C LEU A 148 2.26 -7.00 1.97
N ASP A 149 2.67 -8.07 2.64
CA ASP A 149 2.52 -9.44 2.17
C ASP A 149 2.03 -10.36 3.28
N ASN A 150 1.01 -11.18 2.96
CA ASN A 150 0.47 -12.23 3.82
C ASN A 150 -0.09 -11.73 5.16
N ILE A 151 -1.03 -10.78 5.11
CA ILE A 151 -1.74 -10.26 6.30
C ILE A 151 -3.23 -10.58 6.21
N HIS A 152 -3.79 -10.99 7.36
CA HIS A 152 -5.21 -11.27 7.53
C HIS A 152 -5.76 -10.35 8.64
N GLY A 153 -6.69 -9.47 8.30
CA GLY A 153 -7.26 -8.51 9.24
C GLY A 153 -7.72 -7.22 8.55
N GLU A 154 -7.85 -6.18 9.34
CA GLU A 154 -8.13 -4.84 8.81
C GLU A 154 -6.83 -4.08 8.58
N SER A 155 -6.65 -3.53 7.38
CA SER A 155 -5.47 -2.74 7.00
C SER A 155 -5.91 -1.38 6.47
N ILE A 156 -5.56 -0.31 7.17
CA ILE A 156 -5.75 1.09 6.75
C ILE A 156 -4.36 1.66 6.44
N LEU A 157 -4.10 1.93 5.16
CA LEU A 157 -2.79 2.31 4.67
C LEU A 157 -2.86 3.63 3.92
N GLU A 158 -2.24 4.66 4.46
CA GLU A 158 -2.17 5.99 3.84
C GLU A 158 -0.72 6.48 3.71
N THR A 159 -0.38 7.06 2.56
CA THR A 159 0.89 7.76 2.33
C THR A 159 0.68 9.01 1.48
N LEU A 160 1.43 10.08 1.73
CA LEU A 160 1.31 11.29 0.91
C LEU A 160 2.03 11.17 -0.44
N GLY A 161 3.05 10.34 -0.57
CA GLY A 161 3.88 10.38 -1.78
C GLY A 161 4.32 9.04 -2.36
N GLY A 162 4.25 7.94 -1.62
CA GLY A 162 4.77 6.65 -2.05
C GLY A 162 3.74 5.71 -2.68
N ASP A 163 4.22 4.60 -3.19
CA ASP A 163 3.43 3.49 -3.70
C ASP A 163 2.88 2.63 -2.55
N ILE A 164 1.70 2.04 -2.77
CA ILE A 164 1.13 1.03 -1.85
C ILE A 164 1.02 -0.30 -2.62
N ASN A 165 1.72 -1.32 -2.13
CA ASN A 165 1.73 -2.65 -2.70
C ASN A 165 1.17 -3.65 -1.67
N ILE A 166 0.09 -4.35 -2.03
CA ILE A 166 -0.51 -5.39 -1.20
C ILE A 166 -0.51 -6.71 -1.96
N ASN A 167 0.03 -7.75 -1.34
CA ASN A 167 0.01 -9.10 -1.86
C ASN A 167 -0.53 -10.06 -0.80
N ASN A 168 -1.43 -10.98 -1.20
CA ASN A 168 -1.97 -12.02 -0.32
C ASN A 168 -2.59 -11.47 0.98
N HIS A 169 -3.71 -10.77 0.86
CA HIS A 169 -4.43 -10.17 1.98
C HIS A 169 -5.83 -10.77 2.12
N GLU A 170 -6.20 -11.13 3.34
CA GLU A 170 -7.57 -11.53 3.67
C GLU A 170 -8.19 -10.52 4.65
N GLY A 171 -9.43 -10.09 4.37
CA GLY A 171 -10.17 -9.16 5.21
C GLY A 171 -10.43 -7.82 4.53
N ARG A 172 -10.25 -6.73 5.26
CA ARG A 172 -10.51 -5.37 4.75
C ARG A 172 -9.21 -4.61 4.53
N ALA A 173 -9.04 -4.06 3.35
CA ALA A 173 -7.92 -3.16 3.04
C ALA A 173 -8.44 -1.83 2.47
N ASP A 174 -8.20 -0.73 3.19
CA ASP A 174 -8.46 0.63 2.74
C ASP A 174 -7.11 1.32 2.46
N THR A 175 -6.90 1.77 1.24
CA THR A 175 -5.61 2.34 0.81
C THR A 175 -5.76 3.72 0.19
N LYS A 176 -4.83 4.62 0.50
CA LYS A 176 -4.83 5.98 -0.05
C LYS A 176 -3.43 6.51 -0.26
N THR A 177 -3.17 7.04 -1.45
CA THR A 177 -1.95 7.78 -1.76
C THR A 177 -2.26 9.04 -2.57
N ASN A 178 -1.45 10.09 -2.39
CA ASN A 178 -1.64 11.29 -3.22
C ASN A 178 -0.82 11.22 -4.52
N GLY A 179 0.36 10.63 -4.50
CA GLY A 179 1.27 10.65 -5.66
C GLY A 179 1.54 9.30 -6.31
N GLY A 180 1.57 8.23 -5.51
CA GLY A 180 2.02 6.91 -5.95
C GLY A 180 0.96 6.03 -6.58
N ASP A 181 1.41 4.89 -7.08
CA ASP A 181 0.57 3.81 -7.58
C ASP A 181 0.04 2.93 -6.44
N ILE A 182 -1.12 2.31 -6.65
CA ILE A 182 -1.65 1.26 -5.77
C ILE A 182 -1.66 -0.05 -6.56
N LYS A 183 -0.95 -1.07 -6.05
CA LYS A 183 -0.85 -2.39 -6.67
C LYS A 183 -1.34 -3.46 -5.71
N ILE A 184 -2.38 -4.15 -6.12
CA ILE A 184 -3.07 -5.16 -5.33
C ILE A 184 -3.02 -6.49 -6.07
N ASN A 185 -2.57 -7.52 -5.38
CA ASN A 185 -2.57 -8.88 -5.88
C ASN A 185 -3.07 -9.85 -4.81
N LYS A 186 -4.00 -10.73 -5.16
CA LYS A 186 -4.56 -11.74 -4.27
C LYS A 186 -5.16 -11.18 -2.98
N VAL A 187 -6.09 -10.24 -3.13
CA VAL A 187 -6.94 -9.81 -2.01
C VAL A 187 -8.25 -10.59 -2.00
N ASN A 188 -8.62 -11.10 -0.85
CA ASN A 188 -9.90 -11.77 -0.62
C ASN A 188 -10.67 -11.05 0.50
N GLY A 189 -11.75 -10.35 0.15
CA GLY A 189 -12.55 -9.58 1.09
C GLY A 189 -12.99 -8.22 0.57
N VAL A 190 -12.80 -7.17 1.36
CA VAL A 190 -13.18 -5.80 0.99
C VAL A 190 -11.94 -4.97 0.68
N PHE A 191 -11.86 -4.43 -0.51
CA PHE A 191 -10.79 -3.51 -0.89
C PHE A 191 -11.35 -2.15 -1.31
N LYS A 192 -10.75 -1.07 -0.78
CA LYS A 192 -10.97 0.30 -1.25
C LYS A 192 -9.63 0.98 -1.50
N GLY A 193 -9.42 1.42 -2.74
CA GLY A 193 -8.22 2.11 -3.15
C GLY A 193 -8.48 3.49 -3.72
N HIS A 194 -7.74 4.48 -3.27
CA HIS A 194 -7.79 5.84 -3.79
C HIS A 194 -6.39 6.39 -4.06
N SER A 195 -6.10 6.74 -5.31
CA SER A 195 -4.91 7.49 -5.69
C SER A 195 -5.27 8.84 -6.32
N PHE A 196 -4.58 9.92 -5.94
CA PHE A 196 -4.78 11.20 -6.61
C PHE A 196 -4.04 11.26 -7.94
N GLY A 197 -2.78 10.89 -7.99
CA GLY A 197 -1.92 11.02 -9.17
C GLY A 197 -1.63 9.71 -9.91
N GLY A 198 -1.44 8.63 -9.18
CA GLY A 198 -0.97 7.36 -9.70
C GLY A 198 -2.04 6.43 -10.25
N ASN A 199 -1.57 5.32 -10.80
CA ASN A 199 -2.43 4.26 -11.35
C ASN A 199 -2.86 3.27 -10.25
N ILE A 200 -3.94 2.54 -10.52
CA ILE A 200 -4.38 1.45 -9.65
C ILE A 200 -4.40 0.15 -10.45
N TYR A 201 -3.74 -0.87 -9.93
CA TYR A 201 -3.65 -2.21 -10.50
C TYR A 201 -4.24 -3.20 -9.50
N ILE A 202 -5.26 -3.98 -9.91
CA ILE A 202 -5.86 -5.03 -9.08
C ILE A 202 -5.88 -6.31 -9.88
N THR A 203 -5.24 -7.35 -9.33
CA THR A 203 -5.11 -8.64 -10.01
C THR A 203 -5.46 -9.81 -9.10
N ASP A 204 -5.94 -10.91 -9.68
CA ASP A 204 -6.17 -12.21 -9.01
C ASP A 204 -6.95 -12.10 -7.68
N SER A 205 -7.97 -11.22 -7.60
CA SER A 205 -8.64 -10.84 -6.35
C SER A 205 -10.13 -11.15 -6.39
N ASN A 206 -10.70 -11.34 -5.18
CA ASN A 206 -12.11 -11.69 -5.01
C ASN A 206 -12.73 -10.89 -3.85
N GLY A 207 -13.95 -10.41 -4.04
CA GLY A 207 -14.72 -9.70 -3.00
C GLY A 207 -15.33 -8.40 -3.47
N ASP A 208 -15.54 -7.46 -2.55
CA ASP A 208 -16.03 -6.12 -2.85
C ASP A 208 -14.85 -5.19 -3.11
N LEU A 209 -14.54 -4.99 -4.39
CA LEU A 209 -13.33 -4.27 -4.83
C LEU A 209 -13.69 -2.91 -5.41
N ALA A 210 -13.35 -1.84 -4.71
CA ALA A 210 -13.59 -0.47 -5.15
C ALA A 210 -12.28 0.29 -5.37
N SER A 211 -12.15 0.96 -6.51
CA SER A 211 -10.97 1.75 -6.85
C SER A 211 -11.33 3.10 -7.45
N SER A 212 -10.56 4.13 -7.10
CA SER A 212 -10.73 5.45 -7.69
C SER A 212 -9.41 6.17 -7.85
N THR A 213 -9.23 6.83 -9.00
CA THR A 213 -8.07 7.69 -9.25
C THR A 213 -8.50 9.01 -9.91
N VAL A 214 -7.77 10.09 -9.61
CA VAL A 214 -8.03 11.38 -10.25
C VAL A 214 -7.20 11.52 -11.52
N GLY A 215 -5.90 11.30 -11.49
CA GLY A 215 -5.00 11.49 -12.63
C GLY A 215 -4.66 10.22 -13.41
N GLY A 216 -4.54 9.09 -12.75
CA GLY A 216 -4.04 7.85 -13.30
C GLY A 216 -5.07 6.97 -14.00
N ASN A 217 -4.64 5.79 -14.39
CA ASN A 217 -5.45 4.75 -14.99
C ASN A 217 -5.79 3.65 -13.98
N ILE A 218 -6.84 2.88 -14.25
CA ILE A 218 -7.23 1.70 -13.47
C ILE A 218 -7.13 0.47 -14.35
N PHE A 219 -6.40 -0.54 -13.89
CA PHE A 219 -6.22 -1.83 -14.53
C PHE A 219 -6.68 -2.93 -13.59
N MET A 220 -7.62 -3.74 -14.06
CA MET A 220 -8.21 -4.84 -13.30
C MET A 220 -8.15 -6.12 -14.12
N GLU A 221 -7.63 -7.19 -13.53
CA GLU A 221 -7.47 -8.48 -14.22
C GLU A 221 -7.78 -9.64 -13.28
N LYS A 222 -8.54 -10.63 -13.78
CA LYS A 222 -8.91 -11.86 -13.06
C LYS A 222 -9.58 -11.60 -11.72
N LEU A 223 -10.70 -10.87 -11.77
CA LEU A 223 -11.43 -10.47 -10.58
C LEU A 223 -12.79 -11.17 -10.49
N TYR A 224 -13.23 -11.40 -9.26
CA TYR A 224 -14.51 -11.97 -8.92
C TYR A 224 -15.19 -11.13 -7.81
N GLY A 225 -16.54 -11.15 -7.74
CA GLY A 225 -17.30 -10.48 -6.69
C GLY A 225 -18.07 -9.24 -7.15
N VAL A 226 -17.93 -8.11 -6.48
CA VAL A 226 -18.52 -6.82 -6.87
C VAL A 226 -17.41 -5.82 -7.17
N ILE A 227 -17.45 -5.24 -8.37
CA ILE A 227 -16.36 -4.41 -8.87
C ILE A 227 -16.84 -2.99 -9.11
N GLY A 228 -16.19 -2.03 -8.44
CA GLY A 228 -16.38 -0.60 -8.64
C GLY A 228 -15.10 0.09 -9.09
N SER A 229 -15.14 0.90 -10.16
CA SER A 229 -13.98 1.65 -10.61
C SER A 229 -14.35 3.05 -11.11
N GLN A 230 -13.56 4.05 -10.71
CA GLN A 230 -13.76 5.43 -11.15
C GLN A 230 -12.43 6.10 -11.49
N ALA A 231 -12.27 6.57 -12.73
CA ALA A 231 -11.14 7.37 -13.17
C ALA A 231 -11.61 8.75 -13.65
N SER A 232 -11.03 9.84 -13.13
CA SER A 232 -11.40 11.18 -13.58
C SER A 232 -10.63 11.61 -14.83
N GLY A 233 -9.32 11.47 -14.86
CA GLY A 233 -8.48 11.82 -16.02
C GLY A 233 -8.10 10.63 -16.89
N GLY A 234 -7.93 9.46 -16.30
CA GLY A 234 -7.42 8.27 -16.96
C GLY A 234 -8.46 7.31 -17.50
N SER A 235 -7.94 6.21 -18.04
CA SER A 235 -8.73 5.12 -18.63
C SER A 235 -8.94 3.99 -17.63
N ILE A 236 -9.98 3.19 -17.85
CA ILE A 236 -10.27 1.96 -17.10
C ILE A 236 -10.13 0.78 -18.06
N SER A 237 -9.39 -0.24 -17.66
CA SER A 237 -9.21 -1.48 -18.40
C SER A 237 -9.58 -2.68 -17.53
N LEU A 238 -10.51 -3.49 -18.01
CA LEU A 238 -10.95 -4.74 -17.37
C LEU A 238 -10.59 -5.92 -18.27
N LEU A 239 -9.93 -6.93 -17.71
CA LEU A 239 -9.56 -8.16 -18.41
C LEU A 239 -9.90 -9.37 -17.55
N ASP A 240 -10.65 -10.34 -18.10
CA ASP A 240 -11.02 -11.56 -17.38
C ASP A 240 -11.74 -11.29 -16.05
N VAL A 241 -12.75 -10.40 -16.05
CA VAL A 241 -13.51 -10.01 -14.85
C VAL A 241 -14.87 -10.68 -14.84
N HIS A 242 -15.08 -11.60 -13.90
CA HIS A 242 -16.29 -12.39 -13.74
C HIS A 242 -16.98 -12.03 -12.42
N ALA A 243 -17.81 -11.01 -12.42
CA ALA A 243 -18.39 -10.41 -11.22
C ALA A 243 -19.92 -10.45 -11.23
N THR A 244 -20.52 -10.41 -10.06
CA THR A 244 -21.99 -10.28 -9.97
C THR A 244 -22.44 -8.90 -10.42
N GLU A 245 -21.63 -7.87 -10.16
CA GLU A 245 -21.87 -6.49 -10.58
C GLU A 245 -20.54 -5.80 -10.92
N ILE A 246 -20.53 -5.08 -12.06
CA ILE A 246 -19.40 -4.26 -12.51
C ILE A 246 -19.91 -2.85 -12.74
N ASN A 247 -19.37 -1.88 -12.00
CA ASN A 247 -19.68 -0.45 -12.15
C ASN A 247 -18.41 0.32 -12.53
N CYS A 248 -18.33 0.82 -13.76
CA CYS A 248 -17.19 1.58 -14.25
C CYS A 248 -17.59 3.00 -14.64
N LYS A 249 -16.82 4.00 -14.19
CA LYS A 249 -17.02 5.40 -14.55
C LYS A 249 -15.69 6.05 -14.92
N SER A 250 -15.57 6.49 -16.18
CA SER A 250 -14.44 7.32 -16.63
C SER A 250 -14.94 8.68 -17.15
N LEU A 251 -14.29 9.77 -16.72
CA LEU A 251 -14.67 11.11 -17.17
C LEU A 251 -13.81 11.62 -18.32
N GLY A 252 -12.50 11.31 -18.34
CA GLY A 252 -11.58 11.84 -19.36
C GLY A 252 -10.98 10.79 -20.29
N GLY A 253 -10.86 9.54 -19.84
CA GLY A 253 -10.26 8.45 -20.60
C GLY A 253 -11.24 7.59 -21.35
N SER A 254 -10.78 6.40 -21.78
CA SER A 254 -11.59 5.35 -22.38
C SER A 254 -11.89 4.24 -21.36
N VAL A 255 -12.95 3.47 -21.64
CA VAL A 255 -13.21 2.20 -20.93
C VAL A 255 -13.01 1.06 -21.91
N LYS A 256 -12.12 0.12 -21.55
CA LYS A 256 -11.85 -1.09 -22.32
C LYS A 256 -12.18 -2.31 -21.48
N CYS A 257 -13.01 -3.19 -22.01
CA CYS A 257 -13.38 -4.43 -21.33
C CYS A 257 -13.18 -5.61 -22.30
N ASN A 258 -12.54 -6.66 -21.80
CA ASN A 258 -12.39 -7.91 -22.54
C ASN A 258 -12.63 -9.08 -21.61
N ASN A 259 -13.48 -10.01 -22.05
CA ASN A 259 -13.86 -11.20 -21.31
C ASN A 259 -14.44 -10.88 -19.94
N ILE A 260 -15.60 -10.21 -19.93
CA ILE A 260 -16.28 -9.77 -18.72
C ILE A 260 -17.65 -10.42 -18.59
N SER A 261 -18.08 -10.71 -17.36
CA SER A 261 -19.43 -11.25 -17.14
C SER A 261 -20.10 -10.69 -15.89
N GLY A 262 -21.45 -10.66 -15.92
CA GLY A 262 -22.31 -10.20 -14.84
C GLY A 262 -23.23 -9.05 -15.23
N LYS A 263 -23.73 -8.31 -14.23
CA LYS A 263 -24.47 -7.08 -14.47
C LYS A 263 -23.49 -5.92 -14.62
N ILE A 264 -23.39 -5.38 -15.84
CA ILE A 264 -22.32 -4.45 -16.20
C ILE A 264 -22.91 -3.06 -16.47
N LYS A 265 -22.43 -2.07 -15.71
CA LYS A 265 -22.79 -0.67 -15.92
C LYS A 265 -21.52 0.16 -16.19
N ILE A 266 -21.52 0.80 -17.35
CA ILE A 266 -20.40 1.64 -17.79
C ILE A 266 -20.90 3.05 -18.08
N GLN A 267 -20.25 4.04 -17.47
CA GLN A 267 -20.47 5.46 -17.74
C GLN A 267 -19.17 6.09 -18.23
N ASN A 268 -19.18 6.66 -19.43
CA ASN A 268 -18.01 7.34 -19.98
C ASN A 268 -18.40 8.73 -20.50
N SER A 269 -17.57 9.72 -20.15
CA SER A 269 -17.69 11.08 -20.70
C SER A 269 -16.45 11.49 -21.50
N GLY A 270 -15.49 10.56 -21.66
CA GLY A 270 -14.21 10.80 -22.33
C GLY A 270 -14.13 10.26 -23.75
N LYS A 271 -13.13 9.42 -24.01
CA LYS A 271 -12.71 9.04 -25.38
C LYS A 271 -13.53 7.95 -26.04
N GLY A 272 -14.21 7.10 -25.30
CA GLY A 272 -15.01 6.02 -25.89
C GLY A 272 -15.00 4.75 -25.05
N ILE A 273 -15.82 3.79 -25.46
CA ILE A 273 -16.03 2.49 -24.80
C ILE A 273 -15.77 1.39 -25.81
N ASN A 274 -14.90 0.44 -25.47
CA ASN A 274 -14.68 -0.78 -26.26
C ASN A 274 -14.91 -2.02 -25.39
N ILE A 275 -15.84 -2.87 -25.80
CA ILE A 275 -16.20 -4.11 -25.10
C ILE A 275 -16.03 -5.28 -26.07
N GLU A 276 -15.25 -6.27 -25.67
CA GLU A 276 -15.04 -7.53 -26.37
C GLU A 276 -15.39 -8.70 -25.44
N ASN A 277 -16.16 -9.68 -25.94
CA ASN A 277 -16.52 -10.90 -25.20
C ASN A 277 -17.18 -10.59 -23.86
N SER A 278 -18.41 -10.10 -23.87
CA SER A 278 -19.19 -9.90 -22.63
C SER A 278 -20.33 -10.91 -22.53
N ASP A 279 -20.59 -11.37 -21.29
CA ASP A 279 -21.72 -12.25 -20.97
C ASP A 279 -22.49 -11.68 -19.78
N GLY A 280 -23.75 -11.23 -20.06
CA GLY A 280 -24.62 -10.62 -19.08
C GLY A 280 -25.26 -9.30 -19.55
N ASP A 281 -25.92 -8.61 -18.62
CA ASP A 281 -26.67 -7.40 -18.93
C ASP A 281 -25.73 -6.17 -18.97
N LEU A 282 -25.74 -5.48 -20.13
CA LEU A 282 -24.97 -4.27 -20.36
C LEU A 282 -25.86 -3.01 -20.28
N GLU A 283 -25.58 -2.11 -19.36
CA GLU A 283 -26.08 -0.73 -19.34
C GLU A 283 -24.93 0.24 -19.61
N ILE A 284 -24.96 0.90 -20.76
CA ILE A 284 -23.86 1.77 -21.20
C ILE A 284 -24.39 3.18 -21.42
N LYS A 285 -23.70 4.17 -20.83
CA LYS A 285 -23.92 5.60 -21.08
C LYS A 285 -22.63 6.25 -21.54
N SER A 286 -22.66 6.85 -22.73
CA SER A 286 -21.54 7.63 -23.24
C SER A 286 -22.00 9.06 -23.58
N ASN A 287 -21.33 10.05 -22.97
CA ASN A 287 -21.56 11.45 -23.32
C ASN A 287 -20.65 11.91 -24.48
N SER A 288 -19.60 11.18 -24.78
CA SER A 288 -18.61 11.47 -25.81
C SER A 288 -17.86 10.22 -26.23
N GLY A 289 -17.42 10.17 -27.47
CA GLY A 289 -16.66 9.06 -28.05
C GLY A 289 -17.53 7.87 -28.47
N ASP A 290 -16.93 7.00 -29.27
CA ASP A 290 -17.61 5.86 -29.87
C ASP A 290 -17.84 4.72 -28.87
N ILE A 291 -18.93 3.99 -29.07
CA ILE A 291 -19.22 2.74 -28.35
C ILE A 291 -19.04 1.59 -29.35
N THR A 292 -18.07 0.75 -29.09
CA THR A 292 -17.81 -0.48 -29.86
C THR A 292 -18.07 -1.69 -28.98
N ILE A 293 -18.97 -2.56 -29.40
CA ILE A 293 -19.32 -3.81 -28.71
C ILE A 293 -19.16 -4.97 -29.68
N ASN A 294 -18.33 -5.94 -29.33
CA ASN A 294 -18.10 -7.13 -30.14
C ASN A 294 -18.31 -8.38 -29.29
N LYS A 295 -19.13 -9.32 -29.81
CA LYS A 295 -19.44 -10.60 -29.13
C LYS A 295 -20.04 -10.40 -27.72
N SER A 296 -21.19 -9.77 -27.64
CA SER A 296 -21.97 -9.64 -26.40
C SER A 296 -23.10 -10.67 -26.38
N ASN A 297 -23.30 -11.30 -25.24
CA ASN A 297 -24.45 -12.16 -24.94
C ASN A 297 -25.21 -11.55 -23.74
N GLY A 298 -26.56 -11.47 -23.82
CA GLY A 298 -27.40 -10.87 -22.80
C GLY A 298 -28.12 -9.60 -23.28
N SER A 299 -28.73 -8.88 -22.35
CA SER A 299 -29.47 -7.64 -22.70
C SER A 299 -28.53 -6.46 -22.89
N LEU A 300 -28.87 -5.56 -23.81
CA LEU A 300 -28.07 -4.37 -24.10
C LEU A 300 -28.93 -3.11 -24.04
N LYS A 301 -28.55 -2.18 -23.16
CA LYS A 301 -29.11 -0.82 -23.13
C LYS A 301 -27.97 0.17 -23.33
N CYS A 302 -28.01 0.90 -24.44
CA CYS A 302 -27.06 1.95 -24.79
C CYS A 302 -27.70 3.31 -24.85
N GLU A 303 -27.12 4.30 -24.19
CA GLU A 303 -27.49 5.70 -24.29
C GLU A 303 -26.22 6.50 -24.67
N GLY A 304 -26.24 7.13 -25.86
CA GLY A 304 -25.15 8.00 -26.34
C GLY A 304 -25.68 9.40 -26.66
N SER A 305 -24.93 10.44 -26.25
CA SER A 305 -25.35 11.83 -26.51
C SER A 305 -24.66 12.46 -27.72
N PHE A 306 -23.44 12.05 -28.08
CA PHE A 306 -22.68 12.52 -29.24
C PHE A 306 -21.64 11.44 -29.64
N GLY A 307 -21.88 10.80 -30.74
CA GLY A 307 -21.00 9.85 -31.41
C GLY A 307 -21.73 9.40 -32.71
N ASN A 308 -20.99 9.18 -33.78
CA ASN A 308 -21.51 8.55 -34.98
C ASN A 308 -21.62 7.05 -34.76
#